data_8015e68ab73b7f07a8a0e764923604e4
#
_entry.id   8015e68ab73b7f07a8a0e764923604e4
#
_cell.length_a   1.000
_cell.length_b   1.000
_cell.length_c   1.000
_cell.angle_alpha   90.00
_cell.angle_beta   90.00
_cell.angle_gamma   90.00
#
_symmetry.space_group_name_H-M   'P 1'
#
loop_
_entity.id
_entity.type
_entity.pdbx_description
1 polymer ?
#
loop_
_entity_poly.entity_id
_entity_poly.type
_entity_poly.pdbx_seq_one_letter_code
_entity_poly.pdbx_strand_id
1 'polypeptide(L)'
;MIPRRAVSPEFADKGEPMDDEIRREATGFAKNWWLFLITGLAWLLIGVLVLRFNITSVATVGILLGVMFLGAAINEFLASTTVSGGWKFVHIALGVLFVLGSLWGFFRPIDTAFALASVLGFLLVLMGTMHIVGSVLSKELNPLWWLGLTVGILEILLAMWVSQQYYDARIALILIWVGFMAIFRGIAEIVMAFELHHAKKSLEPA
;
A
#
# COMPACT_ATOMS: atom_id res chain seq x y z
N MET A 1 -19.82 -47.83 -11.80
CA MET A 1 -19.91 -47.37 -13.22
C MET A 1 -20.60 -46.01 -13.19
N ILE A 2 -19.83 -44.89 -13.12
CA ILE A 2 -20.36 -43.53 -13.01
C ILE A 2 -20.47 -42.96 -14.42
N PRO A 3 -21.64 -42.46 -14.88
CA PRO A 3 -21.78 -41.94 -16.23
C PRO A 3 -20.99 -40.62 -16.38
N ARG A 4 -20.10 -40.54 -17.35
CA ARG A 4 -19.47 -39.30 -17.81
C ARG A 4 -20.54 -38.33 -18.25
N ARG A 5 -20.76 -37.24 -17.52
CA ARG A 5 -21.54 -36.10 -18.03
C ARG A 5 -20.77 -35.53 -19.23
N ALA A 6 -21.39 -35.61 -20.38
CA ALA A 6 -20.94 -34.90 -21.57
C ALA A 6 -21.00 -33.39 -21.26
N VAL A 7 -19.85 -32.72 -21.31
CA VAL A 7 -19.76 -31.26 -21.28
C VAL A 7 -20.44 -30.77 -22.55
N SER A 8 -21.48 -29.97 -22.40
CA SER A 8 -22.22 -29.39 -23.51
C SER A 8 -21.29 -28.52 -24.36
N PRO A 9 -21.35 -28.60 -25.70
CA PRO A 9 -20.47 -27.86 -26.62
C PRO A 9 -20.64 -26.33 -26.57
N GLU A 10 -21.62 -25.84 -25.81
CA GLU A 10 -21.90 -24.41 -25.66
C GLU A 10 -20.87 -23.66 -24.80
N PHE A 11 -20.04 -24.37 -24.02
CA PHE A 11 -18.96 -23.77 -23.22
C PHE A 11 -17.59 -23.72 -23.93
N ALA A 12 -17.45 -24.38 -25.06
CA ALA A 12 -16.20 -24.43 -25.82
C ALA A 12 -15.95 -23.19 -26.69
N ASP A 13 -17.00 -22.41 -27.00
CA ASP A 13 -16.95 -21.30 -27.97
C ASP A 13 -16.79 -19.89 -27.32
N LYS A 14 -16.75 -19.80 -25.97
CA LYS A 14 -16.60 -18.52 -25.28
C LYS A 14 -15.17 -18.24 -24.77
N GLY A 15 -14.21 -19.10 -25.07
CA GLY A 15 -12.83 -19.00 -24.56
C GLY A 15 -11.91 -18.07 -25.35
N GLU A 16 -12.10 -17.94 -26.66
CA GLU A 16 -11.13 -17.25 -27.52
C GLU A 16 -11.05 -15.71 -27.37
N PRO A 17 -12.16 -14.95 -27.24
CA PRO A 17 -12.02 -13.49 -27.13
C PRO A 17 -11.47 -13.03 -25.78
N MET A 18 -11.74 -13.78 -24.71
CA MET A 18 -11.28 -13.41 -23.36
C MET A 18 -9.78 -13.68 -23.17
N ASP A 19 -9.26 -14.74 -23.80
CA ASP A 19 -7.83 -15.05 -23.78
C ASP A 19 -7.00 -13.99 -24.53
N ASP A 20 -7.50 -13.44 -25.61
CA ASP A 20 -6.82 -12.40 -26.39
C ASP A 20 -6.83 -11.04 -25.67
N GLU A 21 -7.88 -10.71 -24.95
CA GLU A 21 -7.96 -9.47 -24.16
C GLU A 21 -7.06 -9.54 -22.94
N ILE A 22 -7.07 -10.65 -22.22
CA ILE A 22 -6.15 -10.92 -21.11
C ILE A 22 -4.69 -10.94 -21.58
N ARG A 23 -4.41 -11.52 -22.75
CA ARG A 23 -3.08 -11.48 -23.37
C ARG A 23 -2.63 -10.06 -23.70
N ARG A 24 -3.50 -9.22 -24.26
CA ARG A 24 -3.17 -7.82 -24.60
C ARG A 24 -2.89 -7.01 -23.35
N GLU A 25 -3.66 -7.17 -22.29
CA GLU A 25 -3.39 -6.52 -21.00
C GLU A 25 -2.09 -7.01 -20.39
N ALA A 26 -1.84 -8.30 -20.34
CA ALA A 26 -0.61 -8.88 -19.82
C ALA A 26 0.63 -8.42 -20.60
N THR A 27 0.55 -8.32 -21.95
CA THR A 27 1.64 -7.79 -22.78
C THR A 27 1.85 -6.29 -22.57
N GLY A 28 0.81 -5.52 -22.27
CA GLY A 28 0.89 -4.10 -21.91
C GLY A 28 1.69 -3.88 -20.62
N PHE A 29 1.43 -4.69 -19.59
CA PHE A 29 2.20 -4.66 -18.33
C PHE A 29 3.65 -5.13 -18.51
N ALA A 30 3.86 -6.22 -19.25
CA ALA A 30 5.19 -6.77 -19.50
C ALA A 30 6.10 -5.82 -20.31
N LYS A 31 5.53 -4.93 -21.13
CA LYS A 31 6.29 -3.91 -21.87
C LYS A 31 6.94 -2.88 -20.95
N ASN A 32 6.33 -2.60 -19.80
CA ASN A 32 6.75 -1.54 -18.88
C ASN A 32 7.55 -2.07 -17.67
N TRP A 33 8.16 -3.27 -17.78
CA TRP A 33 8.96 -3.89 -16.72
C TRP A 33 10.04 -2.97 -16.13
N TRP A 34 10.63 -2.09 -16.94
CA TRP A 34 11.67 -1.16 -16.53
C TRP A 34 11.18 -0.09 -15.53
N LEU A 35 9.87 0.24 -15.53
CA LEU A 35 9.28 1.13 -14.54
C LEU A 35 9.36 0.52 -13.14
N PHE A 36 9.04 -0.78 -13.01
CA PHE A 36 9.16 -1.50 -11.74
C PHE A 36 10.61 -1.59 -11.27
N LEU A 37 11.57 -1.67 -12.20
CA LEU A 37 12.98 -1.66 -11.85
C LEU A 37 13.42 -0.29 -11.30
N ILE A 38 13.01 0.80 -11.94
CA ILE A 38 13.33 2.16 -11.49
C ILE A 38 12.66 2.48 -10.17
N THR A 39 11.36 2.19 -10.04
CA THR A 39 10.64 2.43 -8.78
C THR A 39 11.16 1.56 -7.65
N GLY A 40 11.51 0.32 -7.89
CA GLY A 40 12.13 -0.57 -6.92
C GLY A 40 13.48 -0.05 -6.44
N LEU A 41 14.33 0.44 -7.36
CA LEU A 41 15.61 1.05 -7.01
C LEU A 41 15.41 2.36 -6.22
N ALA A 42 14.44 3.18 -6.59
CA ALA A 42 14.07 4.39 -5.84
C ALA A 42 13.63 4.06 -4.42
N TRP A 43 12.81 3.02 -4.22
CA TRP A 43 12.40 2.56 -2.89
C TRP A 43 13.59 2.06 -2.05
N LEU A 44 14.56 1.35 -2.66
CA LEU A 44 15.78 0.93 -1.94
C LEU A 44 16.60 2.13 -1.48
N LEU A 45 16.77 3.15 -2.35
CA LEU A 45 17.47 4.39 -1.98
C LEU A 45 16.75 5.11 -0.84
N ILE A 46 15.42 5.23 -0.88
CA ILE A 46 14.61 5.80 0.20
C ILE A 46 14.83 5.02 1.50
N GLY A 47 14.79 3.69 1.45
CA GLY A 47 15.02 2.84 2.62
C GLY A 47 16.38 3.08 3.26
N VAL A 48 17.45 3.12 2.45
CA VAL A 48 18.81 3.40 2.93
C VAL A 48 18.92 4.82 3.52
N LEU A 49 18.31 5.82 2.90
CA LEU A 49 18.30 7.21 3.41
C LEU A 49 17.58 7.30 4.76
N VAL A 50 16.42 6.66 4.87
CA VAL A 50 15.61 6.67 6.11
C VAL A 50 16.33 5.96 7.24
N LEU A 51 17.02 4.85 6.99
CA LEU A 51 17.76 4.09 8.01
C LEU A 51 19.09 4.74 8.43
N ARG A 52 19.45 5.91 7.92
CA ARG A 52 20.59 6.66 8.42
C ARG A 52 20.35 7.35 9.78
N PHE A 53 19.09 7.41 10.24
CA PHE A 53 18.70 7.98 11.52
C PHE A 53 19.22 9.40 11.76
N ASN A 54 19.16 10.25 10.75
CA ASN A 54 19.56 11.65 10.81
C ASN A 54 18.39 12.58 10.47
N ILE A 55 18.63 13.90 10.50
CA ILE A 55 17.58 14.89 10.18
C ILE A 55 17.03 14.73 8.74
N THR A 56 17.86 14.28 7.80
CA THR A 56 17.43 13.98 6.42
C THR A 56 16.48 12.80 6.41
N SER A 57 16.69 11.78 7.25
CA SER A 57 15.79 10.64 7.41
C SER A 57 14.41 11.10 7.87
N VAL A 58 14.36 11.98 8.87
CA VAL A 58 13.08 12.55 9.37
C VAL A 58 12.38 13.35 8.28
N ALA A 59 13.11 14.22 7.58
CA ALA A 59 12.57 15.00 6.47
C ALA A 59 12.04 14.09 5.34
N THR A 60 12.75 12.99 5.02
CA THR A 60 12.32 12.03 4.00
C THR A 60 10.96 11.41 4.35
N VAL A 61 10.74 11.03 5.61
CA VAL A 61 9.44 10.52 6.07
C VAL A 61 8.34 11.57 5.90
N GLY A 62 8.61 12.83 6.26
CA GLY A 62 7.64 13.92 6.09
C GLY A 62 7.27 14.17 4.61
N ILE A 63 8.26 14.12 3.71
CA ILE A 63 8.03 14.22 2.26
C ILE A 63 7.20 13.03 1.76
N LEU A 64 7.51 11.81 2.18
CA LEU A 64 6.71 10.63 1.83
C LEU A 64 5.25 10.76 2.26
N LEU A 65 5.01 11.29 3.46
CA LEU A 65 3.65 11.61 3.91
C LEU A 65 2.98 12.66 3.02
N GLY A 66 3.72 13.69 2.59
CA GLY A 66 3.23 14.68 1.63
C GLY A 66 2.79 14.04 0.32
N VAL A 67 3.59 13.10 -0.22
CA VAL A 67 3.23 12.34 -1.43
C VAL A 67 2.01 11.45 -1.20
N MET A 68 1.91 10.78 -0.05
CA MET A 68 0.75 9.95 0.29
C MET A 68 -0.52 10.78 0.39
N PHE A 69 -0.47 11.96 1.03
CA PHE A 69 -1.62 12.88 1.10
C PHE A 69 -2.01 13.40 -0.28
N LEU A 70 -1.04 13.66 -1.18
CA LEU A 70 -1.35 14.03 -2.55
C LEU A 70 -2.11 12.92 -3.29
N GLY A 71 -1.64 11.67 -3.15
CA GLY A 71 -2.33 10.51 -3.70
C GLY A 71 -3.74 10.34 -3.13
N ALA A 72 -3.91 10.51 -1.82
CA ALA A 72 -5.21 10.49 -1.16
C ALA A 72 -6.12 11.61 -1.69
N ALA A 73 -5.61 12.84 -1.85
CA ALA A 73 -6.37 13.94 -2.41
C ALA A 73 -6.89 13.64 -3.83
N ILE A 74 -6.02 13.10 -4.69
CA ILE A 74 -6.40 12.70 -6.05
C ILE A 74 -7.51 11.63 -5.98
N ASN A 75 -7.36 10.62 -5.13
CA ASN A 75 -8.36 9.58 -4.96
C ASN A 75 -9.71 10.14 -4.48
N GLU A 76 -9.70 11.06 -3.51
CA GLU A 76 -10.94 11.69 -3.01
C GLU A 76 -11.63 12.53 -4.09
N PHE A 77 -10.87 13.29 -4.89
CA PHE A 77 -11.45 14.04 -6.00
C PHE A 77 -12.02 13.11 -7.08
N LEU A 78 -11.36 12.01 -7.41
CA LEU A 78 -11.90 11.00 -8.32
C LEU A 78 -13.16 10.36 -7.74
N ALA A 79 -13.17 9.96 -6.47
CA ALA A 79 -14.33 9.41 -5.79
C ALA A 79 -15.52 10.40 -5.80
N SER A 80 -15.26 11.70 -5.69
CA SER A 80 -16.31 12.73 -5.74
C SER A 80 -17.05 12.77 -7.08
N THR A 81 -16.47 12.24 -8.16
CA THR A 81 -17.12 12.18 -9.48
C THR A 81 -18.09 11.00 -9.61
N THR A 82 -17.93 9.96 -8.80
CA THR A 82 -18.74 8.73 -8.85
C THR A 82 -19.92 8.75 -7.88
N VAL A 83 -19.91 9.66 -6.89
CA VAL A 83 -20.97 9.80 -5.89
C VAL A 83 -21.80 11.06 -6.12
N SER A 84 -23.06 11.04 -5.66
CA SER A 84 -23.99 12.17 -5.75
C SER A 84 -24.48 12.64 -4.38
N GLY A 85 -25.16 13.80 -4.35
CA GLY A 85 -25.71 14.35 -3.11
C GLY A 85 -24.68 14.86 -2.11
N GLY A 86 -24.99 14.77 -0.81
CA GLY A 86 -24.14 15.28 0.27
C GLY A 86 -22.76 14.62 0.35
N TRP A 87 -22.64 13.36 -0.01
CA TRP A 87 -21.38 12.61 -0.01
C TRP A 87 -20.33 13.20 -0.97
N LYS A 88 -20.76 13.76 -2.10
CA LYS A 88 -19.86 14.47 -3.02
C LYS A 88 -19.09 15.58 -2.31
N PHE A 89 -19.79 16.39 -1.50
CA PHE A 89 -19.16 17.48 -0.74
C PHE A 89 -18.18 16.96 0.32
N VAL A 90 -18.47 15.81 0.94
CA VAL A 90 -17.55 15.16 1.89
C VAL A 90 -16.24 14.77 1.20
N HIS A 91 -16.30 14.12 0.05
CA HIS A 91 -15.12 13.76 -0.72
C HIS A 91 -14.33 15.00 -1.18
N ILE A 92 -15.00 16.05 -1.64
CA ILE A 92 -14.32 17.30 -2.02
C ILE A 92 -13.63 17.94 -0.80
N ALA A 93 -14.31 18.01 0.34
CA ALA A 93 -13.74 18.58 1.56
C ALA A 93 -12.52 17.78 2.06
N LEU A 94 -12.61 16.44 2.03
CA LEU A 94 -11.48 15.56 2.35
C LEU A 94 -10.32 15.73 1.33
N GLY A 95 -10.64 15.82 0.05
CA GLY A 95 -9.63 16.08 -0.99
C GLY A 95 -8.88 17.39 -0.75
N VAL A 96 -9.60 18.47 -0.42
CA VAL A 96 -8.97 19.76 -0.08
C VAL A 96 -8.12 19.63 1.18
N LEU A 97 -8.62 18.95 2.23
CA LEU A 97 -7.85 18.72 3.46
C LEU A 97 -6.56 17.96 3.18
N PHE A 98 -6.58 16.91 2.35
CA PHE A 98 -5.39 16.16 1.95
C PHE A 98 -4.43 16.99 1.09
N VAL A 99 -4.91 17.90 0.23
CA VAL A 99 -4.04 18.85 -0.48
C VAL A 99 -3.31 19.75 0.52
N LEU A 100 -4.01 20.30 1.50
CA LEU A 100 -3.37 21.12 2.54
C LEU A 100 -2.34 20.32 3.35
N GLY A 101 -2.67 19.08 3.72
CA GLY A 101 -1.73 18.17 4.38
C GLY A 101 -0.51 17.84 3.51
N SER A 102 -0.69 17.65 2.21
CA SER A 102 0.39 17.43 1.25
C SER A 102 1.32 18.64 1.16
N LEU A 103 0.76 19.83 1.00
CA LEU A 103 1.55 21.08 0.98
C LEU A 103 2.35 21.24 2.27
N TRP A 104 1.73 20.98 3.42
CA TRP A 104 2.43 21.02 4.70
C TRP A 104 3.58 20.00 4.75
N GLY A 105 3.36 18.78 4.26
CA GLY A 105 4.39 17.72 4.16
C GLY A 105 5.59 18.12 3.29
N PHE A 106 5.37 18.86 2.21
CA PHE A 106 6.46 19.33 1.36
C PHE A 106 7.19 20.56 1.91
N PHE A 107 6.48 21.52 2.49
CA PHE A 107 7.09 22.76 3.01
C PHE A 107 7.64 22.62 4.43
N ARG A 108 7.08 21.71 5.24
CA ARG A 108 7.46 21.48 6.64
C ARG A 108 7.62 19.99 6.93
N PRO A 109 8.54 19.29 6.22
CA PRO A 109 8.64 17.83 6.31
C PRO A 109 9.01 17.33 7.70
N ILE A 110 9.88 18.05 8.40
CA ILE A 110 10.29 17.69 9.77
C ILE A 110 9.10 17.80 10.72
N ASP A 111 8.37 18.91 10.67
CA ASP A 111 7.18 19.14 11.53
C ASP A 111 6.10 18.09 11.25
N THR A 112 5.95 17.68 9.99
CA THR A 112 5.02 16.63 9.56
C THR A 112 5.39 15.27 10.14
N ALA A 113 6.68 14.91 10.14
CA ALA A 113 7.15 13.67 10.77
C ALA A 113 6.93 13.69 12.29
N PHE A 114 7.15 14.82 12.95
CA PHE A 114 6.87 14.97 14.38
C PHE A 114 5.37 14.92 14.69
N ALA A 115 4.52 15.50 13.83
CA ALA A 115 3.08 15.38 13.97
C ALA A 115 2.62 13.90 13.86
N LEU A 116 3.16 13.13 12.90
CA LEU A 116 2.91 11.69 12.80
C LEU A 116 3.35 10.97 14.09
N ALA A 117 4.53 11.28 14.61
CA ALA A 117 5.03 10.67 15.84
C ALA A 117 4.11 10.97 17.05
N SER A 118 3.48 12.15 17.08
CA SER A 118 2.55 12.54 18.14
C SER A 118 1.28 11.70 18.14
N VAL A 119 0.77 11.32 16.96
CA VAL A 119 -0.48 10.54 16.81
C VAL A 119 -0.24 9.03 16.65
N LEU A 120 1.01 8.59 16.61
CA LEU A 120 1.37 7.21 16.31
C LEU A 120 0.69 6.20 17.25
N GLY A 121 0.69 6.48 18.56
CA GLY A 121 0.03 5.61 19.54
C GLY A 121 -1.46 5.46 19.26
N PHE A 122 -2.15 6.55 18.94
CA PHE A 122 -3.58 6.51 18.56
C PHE A 122 -3.82 5.71 17.29
N LEU A 123 -2.98 5.90 16.26
CA LEU A 123 -3.10 5.16 15.00
C LEU A 123 -2.91 3.65 15.21
N LEU A 124 -1.96 3.26 16.04
CA LEU A 124 -1.74 1.85 16.38
C LEU A 124 -2.92 1.23 17.13
N VAL A 125 -3.56 1.96 18.06
CA VAL A 125 -4.80 1.49 18.71
C VAL A 125 -5.90 1.30 17.68
N LEU A 126 -6.08 2.26 16.77
CA LEU A 126 -7.12 2.20 15.75
C LEU A 126 -6.90 0.99 14.81
N MET A 127 -5.67 0.81 14.30
CA MET A 127 -5.31 -0.31 13.44
C MET A 127 -5.46 -1.65 14.17
N GLY A 128 -4.94 -1.76 15.39
CA GLY A 128 -5.06 -2.97 16.21
C GLY A 128 -6.51 -3.36 16.46
N THR A 129 -7.36 -2.37 16.74
CA THR A 129 -8.80 -2.61 16.89
C THR A 129 -9.42 -3.11 15.60
N MET A 130 -9.08 -2.51 14.45
CA MET A 130 -9.58 -2.98 13.14
C MET A 130 -9.12 -4.40 12.82
N HIS A 131 -7.86 -4.74 13.09
CA HIS A 131 -7.34 -6.09 12.90
C HIS A 131 -8.04 -7.13 13.81
N ILE A 132 -8.27 -6.80 15.08
CA ILE A 132 -9.00 -7.68 16.01
C ILE A 132 -10.44 -7.90 15.51
N VAL A 133 -11.17 -6.83 15.25
CA VAL A 133 -12.56 -6.91 14.80
C VAL A 133 -12.66 -7.64 13.45
N GLY A 134 -11.84 -7.29 12.49
CA GLY A 134 -11.80 -7.94 11.18
C GLY A 134 -11.48 -9.43 11.27
N SER A 135 -10.55 -9.81 12.14
CA SER A 135 -10.18 -11.21 12.37
C SER A 135 -11.31 -12.02 12.99
N VAL A 136 -11.99 -11.46 14.00
CA VAL A 136 -13.12 -12.13 14.65
C VAL A 136 -14.29 -12.29 13.67
N LEU A 137 -14.59 -11.26 12.86
CA LEU A 137 -15.67 -11.32 11.87
C LEU A 137 -15.37 -12.27 10.71
N SER A 138 -14.10 -12.44 10.34
CA SER A 138 -13.69 -13.34 9.26
C SER A 138 -13.39 -14.78 9.71
N LYS A 139 -13.60 -15.11 10.99
CA LYS A 139 -13.22 -16.40 11.59
C LYS A 139 -13.76 -17.61 10.84
N GLU A 140 -15.00 -17.57 10.37
CA GLU A 140 -15.63 -18.69 9.65
C GLU A 140 -15.16 -18.81 8.19
N LEU A 141 -14.67 -17.72 7.60
CA LEU A 141 -14.26 -17.63 6.20
C LEU A 141 -12.75 -17.77 6.00
N ASN A 142 -11.95 -17.47 7.03
CA ASN A 142 -10.51 -17.43 6.94
C ASN A 142 -9.84 -18.32 8.01
N PRO A 143 -9.22 -19.44 7.63
CA PRO A 143 -8.54 -20.33 8.59
C PRO A 143 -7.34 -19.66 9.31
N LEU A 144 -6.82 -18.57 8.76
CA LEU A 144 -5.71 -17.79 9.33
C LEU A 144 -6.18 -16.57 10.16
N TRP A 145 -7.45 -16.52 10.58
CA TRP A 145 -8.01 -15.41 11.37
C TRP A 145 -7.21 -15.12 12.66
N TRP A 146 -6.62 -16.14 13.26
CA TRP A 146 -5.82 -16.01 14.48
C TRP A 146 -4.55 -15.18 14.29
N LEU A 147 -3.95 -15.15 13.08
CA LEU A 147 -2.80 -14.29 12.75
C LEU A 147 -3.20 -12.82 12.83
N GLY A 148 -4.32 -12.43 12.20
CA GLY A 148 -4.82 -11.06 12.29
C GLY A 148 -5.17 -10.65 13.72
N LEU A 149 -5.75 -11.58 14.51
CA LEU A 149 -6.01 -11.34 15.92
C LEU A 149 -4.70 -11.11 16.71
N THR A 150 -3.68 -11.93 16.47
CA THR A 150 -2.36 -11.77 17.10
C THR A 150 -1.71 -10.44 16.73
N VAL A 151 -1.74 -10.07 15.44
CA VAL A 151 -1.22 -8.78 14.96
C VAL A 151 -1.94 -7.63 15.65
N GLY A 152 -3.28 -7.66 15.72
CA GLY A 152 -4.06 -6.60 16.36
C GLY A 152 -3.75 -6.45 17.85
N ILE A 153 -3.56 -7.56 18.58
CA ILE A 153 -3.15 -7.52 20.00
C ILE A 153 -1.75 -6.91 20.13
N LEU A 154 -0.79 -7.32 19.30
CA LEU A 154 0.57 -6.78 19.31
C LEU A 154 0.59 -5.29 18.99
N GLU A 155 -0.24 -4.82 18.04
CA GLU A 155 -0.38 -3.39 17.72
C GLU A 155 -0.89 -2.58 18.90
N ILE A 156 -1.88 -3.08 19.65
CA ILE A 156 -2.39 -2.41 20.86
C ILE A 156 -1.32 -2.37 21.95
N LEU A 157 -0.60 -3.47 22.20
CA LEU A 157 0.49 -3.50 23.16
C LEU A 157 1.60 -2.52 22.79
N LEU A 158 1.95 -2.47 21.49
CA LEU A 158 2.92 -1.51 20.96
C LEU A 158 2.43 -0.08 21.12
N ALA A 159 1.14 0.19 20.88
CA ALA A 159 0.54 1.51 21.09
C ALA A 159 0.67 1.99 22.53
N MET A 160 0.41 1.11 23.48
CA MET A 160 0.56 1.41 24.92
C MET A 160 2.02 1.73 25.25
N TRP A 161 2.97 0.94 24.74
CA TRP A 161 4.40 1.17 24.95
C TRP A 161 4.85 2.48 24.31
N VAL A 162 4.51 2.73 23.03
CA VAL A 162 4.89 3.93 22.27
C VAL A 162 4.32 5.18 22.93
N SER A 163 3.12 5.14 23.48
CA SER A 163 2.48 6.30 24.11
C SER A 163 3.24 6.79 25.35
N GLN A 164 4.04 5.94 25.98
CA GLN A 164 4.87 6.27 27.14
C GLN A 164 6.29 6.75 26.76
N GLN A 165 6.67 6.62 25.46
CA GLN A 165 8.02 6.99 25.02
C GLN A 165 8.14 8.48 24.72
N TYR A 166 9.38 9.00 24.84
CA TYR A 166 9.72 10.32 24.37
C TYR A 166 9.68 10.40 22.83
N TYR A 167 9.63 11.62 22.30
CA TYR A 167 9.54 11.85 20.85
C TYR A 167 10.64 11.17 20.05
N ASP A 168 11.88 11.17 20.54
CA ASP A 168 13.02 10.56 19.84
C ASP A 168 12.82 9.06 19.60
N ALA A 169 12.28 8.33 20.59
CA ALA A 169 11.99 6.91 20.46
C ALA A 169 10.85 6.66 19.47
N ARG A 170 9.82 7.52 19.44
CA ARG A 170 8.71 7.43 18.47
C ARG A 170 9.19 7.69 17.06
N ILE A 171 10.02 8.70 16.85
CA ILE A 171 10.64 8.99 15.55
C ILE A 171 11.52 7.81 15.12
N ALA A 172 12.37 7.28 16.00
CA ALA A 172 13.20 6.11 15.68
C ALA A 172 12.35 4.92 15.23
N LEU A 173 11.23 4.64 15.89
CA LEU A 173 10.31 3.57 15.51
C LEU A 173 9.74 3.80 14.10
N ILE A 174 9.32 5.03 13.78
CA ILE A 174 8.82 5.38 12.46
C ILE A 174 9.90 5.19 11.40
N LEU A 175 11.13 5.65 11.67
CA LEU A 175 12.24 5.51 10.74
C LEU A 175 12.58 4.04 10.48
N ILE A 176 12.59 3.20 11.52
CA ILE A 176 12.79 1.75 11.39
C ILE A 176 11.69 1.17 10.49
N TRP A 177 10.42 1.45 10.81
CA TRP A 177 9.28 0.89 10.10
C TRP A 177 9.27 1.31 8.63
N VAL A 178 9.36 2.62 8.36
CA VAL A 178 9.34 3.16 6.99
C VAL A 178 10.56 2.68 6.21
N GLY A 179 11.75 2.64 6.82
CA GLY A 179 12.97 2.17 6.18
C GLY A 179 12.88 0.70 5.77
N PHE A 180 12.43 -0.18 6.66
CA PHE A 180 12.23 -1.59 6.31
C PHE A 180 11.15 -1.77 5.24
N MET A 181 10.00 -1.10 5.38
CA MET A 181 8.94 -1.17 4.38
C MET A 181 9.43 -0.73 2.99
N ALA A 182 10.22 0.34 2.93
CA ALA A 182 10.79 0.83 1.69
C ALA A 182 11.74 -0.21 1.05
N ILE A 183 12.61 -0.85 1.86
CA ILE A 183 13.51 -1.90 1.38
C ILE A 183 12.72 -3.10 0.85
N PHE A 184 11.76 -3.64 1.62
CA PHE A 184 10.96 -4.77 1.19
C PHE A 184 10.18 -4.47 -0.08
N ARG A 185 9.58 -3.28 -0.16
CA ARG A 185 8.87 -2.85 -1.36
C ARG A 185 9.82 -2.75 -2.56
N GLY A 186 11.00 -2.16 -2.37
CA GLY A 186 12.01 -2.07 -3.43
C GLY A 186 12.45 -3.43 -3.95
N ILE A 187 12.71 -4.39 -3.05
CA ILE A 187 13.04 -5.77 -3.44
C ILE A 187 11.88 -6.41 -4.21
N ALA A 188 10.65 -6.28 -3.72
CA ALA A 188 9.48 -6.87 -4.37
C ALA A 188 9.25 -6.30 -5.79
N GLU A 189 9.41 -4.99 -5.97
CA GLU A 189 9.28 -4.35 -7.29
C GLU A 189 10.39 -4.77 -8.26
N ILE A 190 11.62 -4.94 -7.77
CA ILE A 190 12.74 -5.46 -8.60
C ILE A 190 12.47 -6.90 -9.03
N VAL A 191 12.04 -7.77 -8.11
CA VAL A 191 11.68 -9.16 -8.44
C VAL A 191 10.58 -9.18 -9.49
N MET A 192 9.53 -8.38 -9.30
CA MET A 192 8.44 -8.25 -10.28
C MET A 192 8.93 -7.75 -11.64
N ALA A 193 9.89 -6.81 -11.67
CA ALA A 193 10.48 -6.35 -12.92
C ALA A 193 11.16 -7.49 -13.70
N PHE A 194 11.90 -8.37 -13.01
CA PHE A 194 12.55 -9.52 -13.64
C PHE A 194 11.54 -10.56 -14.14
N GLU A 195 10.48 -10.83 -13.37
CA GLU A 195 9.40 -11.74 -13.78
C GLU A 195 8.69 -11.22 -15.03
N LEU A 196 8.32 -9.93 -15.06
CA LEU A 196 7.71 -9.30 -16.23
C LEU A 196 8.64 -9.30 -17.46
N HIS A 197 9.94 -9.12 -17.26
CA HIS A 197 10.92 -9.19 -18.34
C HIS A 197 11.02 -10.60 -18.93
N HIS A 198 10.99 -11.64 -18.10
CA HIS A 198 10.97 -13.05 -18.55
C HIS A 198 9.66 -13.39 -19.27
N ALA A 199 8.52 -12.96 -18.71
CA ALA A 199 7.22 -13.17 -19.33
C ALA A 199 7.13 -12.52 -20.73
N LYS A 200 7.71 -11.32 -20.89
CA LYS A 200 7.78 -10.67 -22.22
C LYS A 200 8.49 -11.52 -23.25
N LYS A 201 9.64 -12.12 -22.90
CA LYS A 201 10.43 -12.98 -23.81
C LYS A 201 9.68 -14.25 -24.22
N SER A 202 8.85 -14.79 -23.35
CA SER A 202 8.04 -15.99 -23.65
C SER A 202 6.79 -15.69 -24.49
N LEU A 203 6.37 -14.43 -24.58
CA LEU A 203 5.20 -13.99 -25.34
C LEU A 203 5.56 -13.41 -26.73
N GLU A 204 6.83 -13.11 -26.99
CA GLU A 204 7.33 -12.70 -28.33
C GLU A 204 7.46 -13.98 -29.20
N PRO A 205 6.66 -14.13 -30.30
CA PRO A 205 6.82 -15.26 -31.19
C PRO A 205 8.20 -15.21 -31.86
N ALA A 206 8.81 -16.40 -32.00
CA ALA A 206 10.10 -16.59 -32.68
C ALA A 206 10.01 -16.26 -34.18
#